data_3849df06e9dbaf8f7554dbcb9a59829b
#
_entry.id   3849df06e9dbaf8f7554dbcb9a59829b
#
_cell.length_a   1.000
_cell.length_b   1.000
_cell.length_c   1.000
_cell.angle_alpha   90.00
_cell.angle_beta   90.00
_cell.angle_gamma   90.00
#
_symmetry.space_group_name_H-M   'P 1'
#
loop_
_entity.id
_entity.type
_entity.pdbx_description
1 polymer ?
#
loop_
_entity_poly.entity_id
_entity_poly.type
_entity_poly.pdbx_seq_one_letter_code
_entity_poly.pdbx_strand_id
1 'polypeptide(L)'
;MNTGKTVFAQIMSLIPRRKFDECVARYNGDYRVRNFSCYDQFMVMSLAQFANKNSLRDIETSLQAVSHKLYHSGISYAVPRNTLAKANESRDWRIYRDLGMELVKKVRPLYAEDPFRLDLDNMVYAFDSSTISLCLKLCPWAKFRKTKAGIKMHTLLDLRGNLPVFIHLTDASVHDVNVLDHLCVELGAIYLMDKGYVDFFRLFNLIHKQGAFFVTRAKDNIKYEIVDSLKVDQRTGVIADQIIRLTGLKTARCYPETLRMVTYEDFATGNVYRFLTNHLGYEGLTIAELYRERWNVELFFKWVKQHLHIKSFYGTSENAVYTQIWIAVCDFLLLALARKQMCIEQSLYTFSQTIGFVLFEKIPVNQLFNKYQISNPEDDFPNLFSFSES
;
A
#
# COMPACT_ATOMS: atom_id res chain seq x y z
N MET A 1 19.50 -4.43 -25.43
CA MET A 1 18.89 -3.50 -26.39
C MET A 1 17.40 -3.79 -26.52
N ASN A 2 16.53 -2.85 -26.15
CA ASN A 2 15.06 -3.02 -26.24
C ASN A 2 14.52 -2.46 -27.56
N THR A 3 15.23 -2.69 -28.66
CA THR A 3 14.85 -2.21 -29.99
C THR A 3 13.52 -2.85 -30.41
N GLY A 4 12.48 -2.03 -30.50
CA GLY A 4 11.16 -2.41 -31.00
C GLY A 4 10.06 -2.64 -29.96
N LYS A 5 10.37 -2.74 -28.65
CA LYS A 5 9.35 -2.82 -27.59
C LYS A 5 8.90 -1.42 -27.17
N THR A 6 7.61 -1.24 -27.00
CA THR A 6 7.07 -0.01 -26.40
C THR A 6 7.48 0.13 -24.93
N VAL A 7 7.42 1.34 -24.39
CA VAL A 7 7.65 1.60 -22.95
C VAL A 7 6.78 0.69 -22.09
N PHE A 8 5.49 0.55 -22.43
CA PHE A 8 4.59 -0.38 -21.76
C PHE A 8 5.12 -1.81 -21.78
N ALA A 9 5.50 -2.34 -22.95
CA ALA A 9 6.02 -3.71 -23.07
C ALA A 9 7.33 -3.92 -22.30
N GLN A 10 8.16 -2.88 -22.16
CA GLN A 10 9.38 -2.96 -21.36
C GLN A 10 9.05 -3.14 -19.86
N ILE A 11 8.08 -2.40 -19.32
CA ILE A 11 7.63 -2.55 -17.93
C ILE A 11 6.98 -3.92 -17.73
N MET A 12 6.07 -4.31 -18.62
CA MET A 12 5.35 -5.57 -18.50
C MET A 12 6.27 -6.80 -18.70
N SER A 13 7.44 -6.65 -19.31
CA SER A 13 8.43 -7.73 -19.42
C SER A 13 9.09 -8.09 -18.08
N LEU A 14 8.89 -7.28 -17.03
CA LEU A 14 9.37 -7.55 -15.66
C LEU A 14 8.49 -8.55 -14.90
N ILE A 15 7.29 -8.85 -15.41
CA ILE A 15 6.38 -9.86 -14.85
C ILE A 15 7.11 -11.21 -14.79
N PRO A 16 7.15 -11.88 -13.64
CA PRO A 16 7.69 -13.23 -13.53
C PRO A 16 6.74 -14.24 -14.18
N ARG A 17 6.84 -14.38 -15.52
CA ARG A 17 5.87 -15.14 -16.35
C ARG A 17 5.55 -16.52 -15.80
N ARG A 18 6.58 -17.30 -15.43
CA ARG A 18 6.39 -18.63 -14.87
C ARG A 18 5.53 -18.60 -13.59
N LYS A 19 5.79 -17.61 -12.70
CA LYS A 19 5.02 -17.44 -11.46
C LYS A 19 3.58 -17.01 -11.73
N PHE A 20 3.38 -16.15 -12.73
CA PHE A 20 2.04 -15.80 -13.20
C PHE A 20 1.27 -17.04 -13.69
N ASP A 21 1.89 -17.87 -14.52
CA ASP A 21 1.28 -19.08 -15.05
C ASP A 21 0.95 -20.10 -13.94
N GLU A 22 1.81 -20.20 -12.90
CA GLU A 22 1.54 -21.00 -11.69
C GLU A 22 0.30 -20.46 -10.93
N CYS A 23 0.14 -19.13 -10.82
CA CYS A 23 -1.05 -18.52 -10.21
C CYS A 23 -2.31 -18.80 -11.04
N VAL A 24 -2.24 -18.67 -12.35
CA VAL A 24 -3.37 -18.98 -13.27
C VAL A 24 -3.79 -20.45 -13.14
N ALA A 25 -2.83 -21.37 -13.15
CA ALA A 25 -3.10 -22.81 -13.03
C ALA A 25 -3.77 -23.18 -11.68
N ARG A 26 -3.35 -22.56 -10.58
CA ARG A 26 -3.91 -22.79 -9.23
C ARG A 26 -5.42 -22.56 -9.15
N TYR A 27 -5.93 -21.59 -9.90
CA TYR A 27 -7.34 -21.21 -9.91
C TYR A 27 -8.07 -21.60 -11.21
N ASN A 28 -7.44 -22.41 -12.07
CA ASN A 28 -7.99 -22.80 -13.37
C ASN A 28 -8.43 -21.60 -14.24
N GLY A 29 -7.71 -20.46 -14.15
CA GLY A 29 -8.13 -19.18 -14.74
C GLY A 29 -8.28 -19.21 -16.25
N ASP A 30 -7.51 -20.04 -16.95
CA ASP A 30 -7.57 -20.22 -18.41
C ASP A 30 -8.27 -21.53 -18.83
N TYR A 31 -9.01 -22.18 -17.92
CA TYR A 31 -9.78 -23.36 -18.28
C TYR A 31 -10.84 -23.04 -19.34
N ARG A 32 -10.82 -23.76 -20.45
CA ARG A 32 -11.69 -23.55 -21.64
C ARG A 32 -11.57 -22.15 -22.28
N VAL A 33 -10.52 -21.42 -22.00
CA VAL A 33 -10.24 -20.13 -22.66
C VAL A 33 -9.57 -20.41 -24.02
N ARG A 34 -10.09 -19.78 -25.11
CA ARG A 34 -9.54 -19.93 -26.46
C ARG A 34 -8.62 -18.79 -26.89
N ASN A 35 -9.08 -17.55 -26.73
CA ASN A 35 -8.44 -16.40 -27.38
C ASN A 35 -8.01 -15.28 -26.43
N PHE A 36 -8.57 -15.19 -25.21
CA PHE A 36 -8.31 -14.10 -24.27
C PHE A 36 -7.91 -14.68 -22.92
N SER A 37 -6.61 -14.89 -22.72
CA SER A 37 -6.05 -15.51 -21.51
C SER A 37 -6.10 -14.58 -20.29
N CYS A 38 -5.84 -15.11 -19.09
CA CYS A 38 -5.65 -14.28 -17.88
C CYS A 38 -4.49 -13.30 -18.04
N TYR A 39 -3.47 -13.67 -18.81
CA TYR A 39 -2.36 -12.78 -19.13
C TYR A 39 -2.81 -11.63 -20.03
N ASP A 40 -3.61 -11.91 -21.06
CA ASP A 40 -4.17 -10.85 -21.93
C ASP A 40 -5.05 -9.90 -21.12
N GLN A 41 -5.87 -10.43 -20.19
CA GLN A 41 -6.66 -9.61 -19.28
C GLN A 41 -5.76 -8.70 -18.43
N PHE A 42 -4.71 -9.26 -17.83
CA PHE A 42 -3.75 -8.49 -17.04
C PHE A 42 -3.13 -7.37 -17.87
N MET A 43 -2.60 -7.68 -19.06
CA MET A 43 -1.99 -6.71 -19.96
C MET A 43 -2.95 -5.58 -20.35
N VAL A 44 -4.19 -5.90 -20.72
CA VAL A 44 -5.19 -4.90 -21.12
C VAL A 44 -5.63 -4.04 -19.93
N MET A 45 -5.82 -4.63 -18.77
CA MET A 45 -6.21 -3.92 -17.55
C MET A 45 -5.07 -2.99 -17.06
N SER A 46 -3.82 -3.45 -17.07
CA SER A 46 -2.65 -2.63 -16.73
C SER A 46 -2.48 -1.47 -17.72
N LEU A 47 -2.63 -1.74 -19.04
CA LEU A 47 -2.60 -0.66 -20.04
C LEU A 47 -3.69 0.38 -19.76
N ALA A 48 -4.90 -0.05 -19.42
CA ALA A 48 -6.01 0.82 -19.10
C ALA A 48 -5.73 1.68 -17.87
N GLN A 49 -5.09 1.13 -16.84
CA GLN A 49 -4.72 1.87 -15.63
C GLN A 49 -3.63 2.89 -15.92
N PHE A 50 -2.54 2.51 -16.57
CA PHE A 50 -1.46 3.45 -16.94
C PHE A 50 -1.94 4.55 -17.90
N ALA A 51 -2.88 4.23 -18.79
CA ALA A 51 -3.48 5.19 -19.73
C ALA A 51 -4.67 5.96 -19.13
N ASN A 52 -4.93 5.83 -17.84
CA ASN A 52 -5.98 6.54 -17.11
C ASN A 52 -7.40 6.41 -17.73
N LYS A 53 -7.80 5.19 -18.11
CA LYS A 53 -9.13 4.95 -18.67
C LYS A 53 -10.20 4.81 -17.60
N ASN A 54 -11.38 5.39 -17.84
CA ASN A 54 -12.44 5.46 -16.83
C ASN A 54 -13.54 4.40 -17.04
N SER A 55 -13.62 3.78 -18.22
CA SER A 55 -14.66 2.81 -18.53
C SER A 55 -14.19 1.74 -19.52
N LEU A 56 -14.88 0.59 -19.53
CA LEU A 56 -14.65 -0.46 -20.53
C LEU A 56 -14.83 0.02 -21.97
N ARG A 57 -15.71 1.02 -22.19
CA ARG A 57 -15.89 1.63 -23.50
C ARG A 57 -14.67 2.43 -23.92
N ASP A 58 -14.09 3.20 -22.98
CA ASP A 58 -12.89 3.98 -23.26
C ASP A 58 -11.70 3.06 -23.55
N ILE A 59 -11.61 1.92 -22.86
CA ILE A 59 -10.59 0.91 -23.11
C ILE A 59 -10.74 0.36 -24.53
N GLU A 60 -11.93 -0.12 -24.91
CA GLU A 60 -12.21 -0.67 -26.23
C GLU A 60 -11.88 0.35 -27.34
N THR A 61 -12.42 1.57 -27.23
CA THR A 61 -12.17 2.63 -28.22
C THR A 61 -10.69 2.97 -28.32
N SER A 62 -9.98 3.04 -27.18
CA SER A 62 -8.55 3.33 -27.18
C SER A 62 -7.72 2.22 -27.81
N LEU A 63 -8.04 0.95 -27.52
CA LEU A 63 -7.37 -0.20 -28.13
C LEU A 63 -7.57 -0.23 -29.63
N GLN A 64 -8.78 0.08 -30.12
CA GLN A 64 -9.08 0.18 -31.54
C GLN A 64 -8.26 1.28 -32.23
N ALA A 65 -8.17 2.47 -31.61
CA ALA A 65 -7.43 3.61 -32.13
C ALA A 65 -5.93 3.32 -32.29
N VAL A 66 -5.34 2.52 -31.38
CA VAL A 66 -3.92 2.17 -31.37
C VAL A 66 -3.68 0.72 -31.86
N SER A 67 -4.59 0.11 -32.57
CA SER A 67 -4.53 -1.31 -32.97
C SER A 67 -3.21 -1.69 -33.64
N HIS A 68 -2.65 -0.79 -34.47
CA HIS A 68 -1.36 -0.95 -35.13
C HIS A 68 -0.13 -0.98 -34.18
N LYS A 69 -0.28 -0.51 -32.93
CA LYS A 69 0.78 -0.47 -31.90
C LYS A 69 0.68 -1.62 -30.90
N LEU A 70 -0.46 -2.30 -30.82
CA LEU A 70 -0.74 -3.32 -29.79
C LEU A 70 0.26 -4.48 -29.82
N TYR A 71 0.61 -4.99 -30.99
CA TYR A 71 1.59 -6.06 -31.14
C TYR A 71 2.91 -5.72 -30.42
N HIS A 72 3.43 -4.51 -30.63
CA HIS A 72 4.66 -4.05 -30.00
C HIS A 72 4.51 -3.79 -28.48
N SER A 73 3.28 -3.72 -28.00
CA SER A 73 2.93 -3.60 -26.59
C SER A 73 2.68 -4.94 -25.91
N GLY A 74 2.78 -6.07 -26.67
CA GLY A 74 2.52 -7.41 -26.15
C GLY A 74 1.03 -7.75 -26.01
N ILE A 75 0.16 -7.01 -26.72
CA ILE A 75 -1.30 -7.24 -26.78
C ILE A 75 -1.64 -7.71 -28.17
N SER A 76 -2.25 -8.89 -28.30
CA SER A 76 -2.46 -9.55 -29.59
C SER A 76 -3.51 -8.85 -30.46
N TYR A 77 -4.56 -8.26 -29.84
CA TYR A 77 -5.66 -7.61 -30.57
C TYR A 77 -6.45 -6.65 -29.67
N ALA A 78 -7.24 -5.77 -30.27
CA ALA A 78 -8.15 -4.90 -29.57
C ALA A 78 -9.36 -5.71 -29.02
N VAL A 79 -9.35 -6.00 -27.72
CA VAL A 79 -10.37 -6.82 -27.08
C VAL A 79 -11.70 -6.08 -27.01
N PRO A 80 -12.85 -6.72 -27.33
CA PRO A 80 -14.17 -6.15 -27.13
C PRO A 80 -14.47 -5.98 -25.66
N ARG A 81 -15.15 -4.89 -25.29
CA ARG A 81 -15.53 -4.57 -23.89
C ARG A 81 -16.30 -5.70 -23.20
N ASN A 82 -17.18 -6.42 -23.94
CA ASN A 82 -17.95 -7.52 -23.37
C ASN A 82 -17.06 -8.71 -22.99
N THR A 83 -16.01 -8.99 -23.76
CA THR A 83 -15.02 -10.03 -23.46
C THR A 83 -14.25 -9.67 -22.21
N LEU A 84 -13.79 -8.41 -22.08
CA LEU A 84 -13.07 -7.93 -20.91
C LEU A 84 -13.99 -7.90 -19.66
N ALA A 85 -15.24 -7.45 -19.80
CA ALA A 85 -16.23 -7.47 -18.72
C ALA A 85 -16.46 -8.89 -18.18
N LYS A 86 -16.71 -9.86 -19.09
CA LYS A 86 -16.90 -11.25 -18.72
C LYS A 86 -15.66 -11.87 -18.04
N ALA A 87 -14.48 -11.52 -18.51
CA ALA A 87 -13.24 -11.95 -17.87
C ALA A 87 -13.10 -11.41 -16.44
N ASN A 88 -13.40 -10.13 -16.23
CA ASN A 88 -13.38 -9.51 -14.90
C ASN A 88 -14.41 -10.12 -13.92
N GLU A 89 -15.52 -10.62 -14.42
CA GLU A 89 -16.56 -11.25 -13.59
C GLU A 89 -16.26 -12.72 -13.27
N SER A 90 -15.69 -13.47 -14.23
CA SER A 90 -15.64 -14.92 -14.13
C SER A 90 -14.28 -15.47 -13.70
N ARG A 91 -13.20 -14.75 -13.90
CA ARG A 91 -11.85 -15.20 -13.55
C ARG A 91 -11.54 -14.84 -12.10
N ASP A 92 -11.01 -15.80 -11.37
CA ASP A 92 -10.73 -15.65 -9.94
C ASP A 92 -9.71 -14.51 -9.67
N TRP A 93 -10.13 -13.51 -8.94
CA TRP A 93 -9.29 -12.36 -8.56
C TRP A 93 -8.03 -12.75 -7.79
N ARG A 94 -8.03 -13.91 -7.11
CA ARG A 94 -6.89 -14.41 -6.34
C ARG A 94 -5.66 -14.71 -7.21
N ILE A 95 -5.85 -14.91 -8.52
CA ILE A 95 -4.75 -15.00 -9.49
C ILE A 95 -3.85 -13.77 -9.39
N TYR A 96 -4.45 -12.59 -9.40
CA TYR A 96 -3.73 -11.32 -9.37
C TYR A 96 -3.23 -10.96 -7.97
N ARG A 97 -3.93 -11.41 -6.92
CA ARG A 97 -3.42 -11.33 -5.54
C ARG A 97 -2.13 -12.12 -5.39
N ASP A 98 -2.12 -13.36 -5.82
CA ASP A 98 -0.97 -14.24 -5.67
C ASP A 98 0.20 -13.73 -6.52
N LEU A 99 -0.06 -13.19 -7.73
CA LEU A 99 0.95 -12.49 -8.52
C LEU A 99 1.52 -11.28 -7.77
N GLY A 100 0.67 -10.47 -7.13
CA GLY A 100 1.10 -9.33 -6.33
C GLY A 100 2.06 -9.76 -5.21
N MET A 101 1.75 -10.86 -4.51
CA MET A 101 2.63 -11.39 -3.47
C MET A 101 3.97 -11.91 -4.03
N GLU A 102 3.99 -12.51 -5.23
CA GLU A 102 5.23 -12.89 -5.90
C GLU A 102 6.05 -11.66 -6.33
N LEU A 103 5.38 -10.58 -6.76
CA LEU A 103 6.05 -9.30 -7.05
C LEU A 103 6.64 -8.66 -5.80
N VAL A 104 5.95 -8.69 -4.65
CA VAL A 104 6.49 -8.21 -3.36
C VAL A 104 7.80 -8.93 -3.04
N LYS A 105 7.84 -10.28 -3.14
CA LYS A 105 9.06 -11.06 -2.90
C LYS A 105 10.22 -10.65 -3.82
N LYS A 106 9.91 -10.23 -5.05
CA LYS A 106 10.92 -9.80 -6.04
C LYS A 106 11.38 -8.37 -5.81
N VAL A 107 10.48 -7.48 -5.39
CA VAL A 107 10.76 -6.04 -5.24
C VAL A 107 11.41 -5.72 -3.91
N ARG A 108 10.89 -6.26 -2.80
CA ARG A 108 11.33 -5.94 -1.43
C ARG A 108 12.86 -6.02 -1.23
N PRO A 109 13.57 -7.08 -1.68
CA PRO A 109 15.03 -7.15 -1.51
C PRO A 109 15.80 -6.01 -2.20
N LEU A 110 15.26 -5.44 -3.28
CA LEU A 110 15.91 -4.34 -4.00
C LEU A 110 15.88 -3.00 -3.26
N TYR A 111 14.99 -2.90 -2.28
CA TYR A 111 14.82 -1.72 -1.44
C TYR A 111 15.36 -1.91 -0.01
N ALA A 112 15.90 -3.09 0.31
CA ALA A 112 16.38 -3.40 1.65
C ALA A 112 17.51 -2.47 2.13
N GLU A 113 18.37 -2.05 1.20
CA GLU A 113 19.50 -1.15 1.47
C GLU A 113 19.15 0.34 1.29
N ASP A 114 17.88 0.67 0.96
CA ASP A 114 17.48 2.07 0.83
C ASP A 114 17.56 2.77 2.19
N PRO A 115 18.07 4.00 2.21
CA PRO A 115 18.14 4.75 3.45
C PRO A 115 16.74 4.96 4.02
N PHE A 116 16.57 4.59 5.28
CA PHE A 116 15.43 5.02 6.07
C PHE A 116 15.79 6.35 6.74
N ARG A 117 14.82 7.24 6.88
CA ARG A 117 15.08 8.59 7.42
C ARG A 117 15.72 8.58 8.81
N LEU A 118 15.39 7.58 9.60
CA LEU A 118 15.95 7.37 10.94
C LEU A 118 17.02 6.28 10.86
N ASP A 119 18.12 6.50 11.56
CA ASP A 119 19.21 5.51 11.67
C ASP A 119 18.80 4.40 12.64
N LEU A 120 18.16 3.37 12.10
CA LEU A 120 17.58 2.25 12.85
C LEU A 120 17.90 0.92 12.19
N ASP A 121 18.31 -0.05 13.00
CA ASP A 121 18.55 -1.42 12.54
C ASP A 121 17.25 -2.20 12.28
N ASN A 122 16.16 -1.81 12.96
CA ASN A 122 14.89 -2.49 12.87
C ASN A 122 14.20 -2.28 11.51
N MET A 123 13.49 -3.30 11.05
CA MET A 123 12.49 -3.10 10.02
C MET A 123 11.31 -2.31 10.58
N VAL A 124 10.84 -1.32 9.84
CA VAL A 124 9.73 -0.44 10.26
C VAL A 124 8.58 -0.56 9.29
N TYR A 125 7.40 -0.84 9.81
CA TYR A 125 6.17 -1.01 9.07
C TYR A 125 5.12 -0.01 9.52
N ALA A 126 4.41 0.60 8.57
CA ALA A 126 3.18 1.34 8.84
C ALA A 126 1.96 0.48 8.50
N PHE A 127 1.05 0.30 9.46
CA PHE A 127 -0.19 -0.45 9.27
C PHE A 127 -1.39 0.49 9.39
N ASP A 128 -2.19 0.52 8.34
CA ASP A 128 -3.43 1.30 8.32
C ASP A 128 -4.45 0.73 7.33
N SER A 129 -5.65 1.29 7.32
CA SER A 129 -6.72 0.94 6.39
C SER A 129 -7.28 2.15 5.67
N SER A 130 -7.74 1.92 4.44
CA SER A 130 -8.43 2.96 3.70
C SER A 130 -9.70 2.43 3.07
N THR A 131 -10.81 3.18 3.21
CA THR A 131 -12.07 2.84 2.60
C THR A 131 -12.11 3.28 1.14
N ILE A 132 -12.47 2.35 0.27
CA ILE A 132 -12.77 2.58 -1.14
C ILE A 132 -14.29 2.59 -1.26
N SER A 133 -14.84 3.78 -1.53
CA SER A 133 -16.30 3.96 -1.66
C SER A 133 -16.82 3.37 -2.96
N LEU A 134 -17.92 2.64 -2.87
CA LEU A 134 -18.62 2.03 -4.00
C LEU A 134 -20.03 2.61 -4.14
N CYS A 135 -20.58 2.59 -5.36
CA CYS A 135 -21.95 2.96 -5.57
C CYS A 135 -22.89 1.85 -5.02
N LEU A 136 -23.67 2.19 -4.00
CA LEU A 136 -24.56 1.21 -3.35
C LEU A 136 -25.57 0.55 -4.31
N LYS A 137 -26.06 1.33 -5.30
CA LYS A 137 -27.02 0.78 -6.30
C LYS A 137 -26.38 -0.25 -7.22
N LEU A 138 -25.08 -0.08 -7.52
CA LEU A 138 -24.33 -0.97 -8.42
C LEU A 138 -23.63 -2.12 -7.67
N CYS A 139 -23.23 -1.89 -6.42
CA CYS A 139 -22.48 -2.84 -5.60
C CYS A 139 -23.23 -3.12 -4.26
N PRO A 140 -24.43 -3.69 -4.28
CA PRO A 140 -25.22 -3.92 -3.06
C PRO A 140 -24.56 -4.93 -2.11
N TRP A 141 -23.70 -5.79 -2.62
CA TRP A 141 -22.91 -6.76 -1.86
C TRP A 141 -21.94 -6.10 -0.87
N ALA A 142 -21.44 -4.89 -1.18
CA ALA A 142 -20.49 -4.15 -0.35
C ALA A 142 -21.18 -3.15 0.61
N LYS A 143 -22.48 -3.30 0.88
CA LYS A 143 -23.23 -2.42 1.77
C LYS A 143 -22.74 -2.57 3.21
N PHE A 144 -22.35 -1.46 3.85
CA PHE A 144 -21.92 -1.41 5.26
C PHE A 144 -22.72 -0.42 6.13
N ARG A 145 -23.41 0.55 5.51
CA ARG A 145 -24.36 1.45 6.17
C ARG A 145 -25.64 1.57 5.32
N LYS A 146 -26.70 2.14 5.89
CA LYS A 146 -27.99 2.28 5.18
C LYS A 146 -27.84 2.92 3.78
N THR A 147 -26.94 3.88 3.64
CA THR A 147 -26.73 4.69 2.41
C THR A 147 -25.36 4.55 1.79
N LYS A 148 -24.47 3.68 2.32
CA LYS A 148 -23.07 3.59 1.88
C LYS A 148 -22.68 2.15 1.57
N ALA A 149 -21.95 1.98 0.49
CA ALA A 149 -21.21 0.77 0.14
C ALA A 149 -19.73 1.06 -0.01
N GLY A 150 -18.91 0.09 0.32
CA GLY A 150 -17.45 0.22 0.20
C GLY A 150 -16.74 -1.01 0.72
N ILE A 151 -15.48 -1.09 0.37
CA ILE A 151 -14.52 -2.07 0.87
C ILE A 151 -13.38 -1.35 1.59
N LYS A 152 -12.77 -2.03 2.55
CA LYS A 152 -11.54 -1.55 3.18
C LYS A 152 -10.34 -2.29 2.61
N MET A 153 -9.31 -1.52 2.31
CA MET A 153 -7.99 -2.03 1.97
C MET A 153 -7.08 -1.80 3.18
N HIS A 154 -6.78 -2.88 3.90
CA HIS A 154 -5.82 -2.87 5.00
C HIS A 154 -4.45 -3.16 4.43
N THR A 155 -3.47 -2.33 4.77
CA THR A 155 -2.13 -2.43 4.19
C THR A 155 -1.07 -2.34 5.27
N LEU A 156 -0.12 -3.27 5.23
CA LEU A 156 1.16 -3.14 5.90
C LEU A 156 2.18 -2.63 4.87
N LEU A 157 2.68 -1.44 5.10
CA LEU A 157 3.65 -0.78 4.25
C LEU A 157 5.05 -0.93 4.86
N ASP A 158 5.97 -1.55 4.15
CA ASP A 158 7.39 -1.52 4.48
C ASP A 158 7.93 -0.13 4.16
N LEU A 159 8.39 0.59 5.18
CA LEU A 159 8.82 1.98 5.03
C LEU A 159 10.19 2.12 4.35
N ARG A 160 10.95 1.05 4.21
CA ARG A 160 12.08 0.99 3.29
C ARG A 160 11.53 0.84 1.85
N GLY A 161 11.44 1.94 1.14
CA GLY A 161 10.91 1.98 -0.23
C GLY A 161 9.38 2.14 -0.34
N ASN A 162 8.66 2.25 0.76
CA ASN A 162 7.20 2.42 0.81
C ASN A 162 6.44 1.35 0.01
N LEU A 163 6.78 0.07 0.27
CA LEU A 163 6.23 -1.08 -0.44
C LEU A 163 5.11 -1.76 0.34
N PRO A 164 3.94 -2.03 -0.27
CA PRO A 164 2.87 -2.78 0.37
C PRO A 164 3.24 -4.26 0.47
N VAL A 165 3.67 -4.71 1.64
CA VAL A 165 4.08 -6.10 1.87
C VAL A 165 2.94 -7.01 2.31
N PHE A 166 1.84 -6.43 2.77
CA PHE A 166 0.60 -7.13 3.08
C PHE A 166 -0.58 -6.25 2.67
N ILE A 167 -1.55 -6.85 1.98
CA ILE A 167 -2.83 -6.22 1.64
C ILE A 167 -3.95 -7.22 1.93
N HIS A 168 -4.95 -6.76 2.69
CA HIS A 168 -6.15 -7.53 2.98
C HIS A 168 -7.40 -6.69 2.67
N LEU A 169 -8.27 -7.22 1.81
CA LEU A 169 -9.51 -6.56 1.43
C LEU A 169 -10.66 -7.12 2.28
N THR A 170 -11.45 -6.24 2.86
CA THR A 170 -12.64 -6.63 3.66
C THR A 170 -13.82 -5.74 3.32
N ASP A 171 -15.01 -6.18 3.73
CA ASP A 171 -16.14 -5.27 3.83
C ASP A 171 -15.82 -4.08 4.72
N ALA A 172 -16.34 -2.91 4.37
CA ALA A 172 -16.13 -1.71 5.16
C ALA A 172 -16.78 -1.76 6.57
N SER A 173 -17.58 -2.79 6.87
CA SER A 173 -18.15 -3.06 8.19
C SER A 173 -17.17 -3.71 9.16
N VAL A 174 -16.10 -4.35 8.66
CA VAL A 174 -15.11 -5.03 9.50
C VAL A 174 -14.31 -3.99 10.29
N HIS A 175 -14.17 -4.20 11.60
CA HIS A 175 -13.34 -3.35 12.45
C HIS A 175 -11.85 -3.56 12.12
N ASP A 176 -11.14 -2.46 11.92
CA ASP A 176 -9.74 -2.45 11.47
C ASP A 176 -8.82 -3.30 12.35
N VAL A 177 -9.04 -3.26 13.66
CA VAL A 177 -8.24 -4.01 14.64
C VAL A 177 -8.29 -5.53 14.45
N ASN A 178 -9.38 -6.08 13.88
CA ASN A 178 -9.51 -7.52 13.65
C ASN A 178 -8.55 -8.05 12.60
N VAL A 179 -8.07 -7.17 11.70
CA VAL A 179 -7.14 -7.57 10.65
C VAL A 179 -5.72 -7.81 11.18
N LEU A 180 -5.41 -7.32 12.39
CA LEU A 180 -4.15 -7.66 13.07
C LEU A 180 -3.97 -9.18 13.26
N ASP A 181 -5.07 -9.93 13.38
CA ASP A 181 -5.05 -11.39 13.53
C ASP A 181 -4.53 -12.13 12.28
N HIS A 182 -4.45 -11.45 11.13
CA HIS A 182 -3.95 -11.98 9.87
C HIS A 182 -2.51 -11.59 9.56
N LEU A 183 -1.88 -10.75 10.40
CA LEU A 183 -0.49 -10.33 10.18
C LEU A 183 0.48 -11.43 10.58
N CYS A 184 1.44 -11.70 9.70
CA CYS A 184 2.65 -12.43 10.05
C CYS A 184 3.66 -11.45 10.63
N VAL A 185 3.81 -11.46 11.96
CA VAL A 185 4.70 -10.53 12.66
C VAL A 185 6.15 -10.97 12.54
N GLU A 186 7.03 -10.05 12.15
CA GLU A 186 8.47 -10.29 12.04
C GLU A 186 9.16 -9.94 13.36
N LEU A 187 10.05 -10.82 13.83
CA LEU A 187 10.86 -10.64 15.03
C LEU A 187 11.71 -9.36 14.92
N GLY A 188 11.71 -8.54 15.96
CA GLY A 188 12.48 -7.29 16.01
C GLY A 188 11.91 -6.13 15.20
N ALA A 189 10.86 -6.33 14.42
CA ALA A 189 10.26 -5.25 13.62
C ALA A 189 9.42 -4.29 14.47
N ILE A 190 9.29 -3.06 14.01
CA ILE A 190 8.48 -2.00 14.63
C ILE A 190 7.24 -1.75 13.79
N TYR A 191 6.06 -1.83 14.41
CA TYR A 191 4.76 -1.62 13.77
C TYR A 191 4.16 -0.27 14.18
N LEU A 192 4.05 0.66 13.25
CA LEU A 192 3.44 1.97 13.45
C LEU A 192 1.94 1.87 13.13
N MET A 193 1.09 2.22 14.09
CA MET A 193 -0.37 2.08 13.98
C MET A 193 -1.10 3.28 14.55
N ASP A 194 -2.29 3.59 14.02
CA ASP A 194 -3.14 4.62 14.63
C ASP A 194 -3.81 4.13 15.94
N LYS A 195 -4.31 5.08 16.74
CA LYS A 195 -5.02 4.80 18.01
C LYS A 195 -6.22 3.82 17.85
N GLY A 196 -6.79 3.73 16.66
CA GLY A 196 -7.85 2.78 16.33
C GLY A 196 -7.46 1.32 16.50
N TYR A 197 -6.18 1.00 16.35
CA TYR A 197 -5.63 -0.35 16.48
C TYR A 197 -5.24 -0.72 17.91
N VAL A 198 -5.43 0.15 18.90
CA VAL A 198 -5.11 -0.14 20.30
C VAL A 198 -6.08 -1.18 20.85
N ASP A 199 -5.65 -2.42 20.84
CA ASP A 199 -6.23 -3.58 21.51
C ASP A 199 -5.10 -4.26 22.30
N PHE A 200 -5.13 -4.13 23.62
CA PHE A 200 -4.04 -4.58 24.48
C PHE A 200 -3.81 -6.09 24.44
N PHE A 201 -4.87 -6.90 24.21
CA PHE A 201 -4.72 -8.33 24.05
C PHE A 201 -3.92 -8.66 22.77
N ARG A 202 -4.26 -8.02 21.65
CA ARG A 202 -3.55 -8.20 20.38
C ARG A 202 -2.14 -7.65 20.43
N LEU A 203 -1.96 -6.43 20.95
CA LEU A 203 -0.63 -5.83 21.11
C LEU A 203 0.32 -6.72 21.92
N PHE A 204 -0.19 -7.36 22.97
CA PHE A 204 0.61 -8.27 23.79
C PHE A 204 0.88 -9.60 23.08
N ASN A 205 -0.17 -10.29 22.61
CA ASN A 205 -0.04 -11.65 22.11
C ASN A 205 0.48 -11.74 20.69
N LEU A 206 0.13 -10.78 19.81
CA LEU A 206 0.53 -10.82 18.41
C LEU A 206 1.82 -10.06 18.13
N ILE A 207 2.14 -9.03 18.91
CA ILE A 207 3.33 -8.21 18.67
C ILE A 207 4.38 -8.44 19.75
N HIS A 208 4.11 -8.09 21.00
CA HIS A 208 5.10 -8.16 22.08
C HIS A 208 5.64 -9.58 22.30
N LYS A 209 4.79 -10.58 22.45
CA LYS A 209 5.20 -11.98 22.63
C LYS A 209 5.96 -12.58 21.44
N GLN A 210 5.79 -12.02 20.24
CA GLN A 210 6.55 -12.41 19.05
C GLN A 210 7.90 -11.69 18.96
N GLY A 211 8.29 -10.93 20.00
CA GLY A 211 9.54 -10.19 20.04
C GLY A 211 9.59 -9.00 19.08
N ALA A 212 8.44 -8.45 18.72
CA ALA A 212 8.32 -7.26 17.90
C ALA A 212 7.89 -6.06 18.74
N PHE A 213 7.95 -4.88 18.13
CA PHE A 213 7.63 -3.62 18.77
C PHE A 213 6.48 -2.91 18.06
N PHE A 214 5.81 -2.03 18.79
CA PHE A 214 4.80 -1.15 18.22
C PHE A 214 4.98 0.29 18.70
N VAL A 215 4.54 1.24 17.89
CA VAL A 215 4.34 2.64 18.28
C VAL A 215 2.95 3.07 17.82
N THR A 216 2.15 3.56 18.75
CA THR A 216 0.78 4.03 18.48
C THR A 216 0.45 5.27 19.31
N ARG A 217 -0.58 6.03 18.91
CA ARG A 217 -1.11 7.08 19.77
C ARG A 217 -1.90 6.46 20.92
N ALA A 218 -1.67 6.96 22.12
CA ALA A 218 -2.45 6.57 23.30
C ALA A 218 -3.91 7.04 23.17
N LYS A 219 -4.86 6.21 23.61
CA LYS A 219 -6.25 6.63 23.81
C LYS A 219 -6.35 7.50 25.07
N ASP A 220 -7.23 8.51 25.08
CA ASP A 220 -7.35 9.45 26.18
C ASP A 220 -7.85 8.82 27.48
N ASN A 221 -8.58 7.72 27.39
CA ASN A 221 -9.19 7.00 28.49
C ASN A 221 -8.34 5.85 29.06
N ILE A 222 -7.05 5.75 28.71
CA ILE A 222 -6.15 4.73 29.26
C ILE A 222 -5.92 5.02 30.76
N LYS A 223 -6.18 4.00 31.61
CA LYS A 223 -5.87 4.02 33.04
C LYS A 223 -4.52 3.35 33.29
N TYR A 224 -3.60 4.07 33.87
CA TYR A 224 -2.26 3.59 34.17
C TYR A 224 -1.69 4.24 35.44
N GLU A 225 -0.65 3.64 35.97
CA GLU A 225 0.24 4.21 36.97
C GLU A 225 1.63 4.40 36.37
N ILE A 226 2.35 5.41 36.82
CA ILE A 226 3.73 5.67 36.42
C ILE A 226 4.63 4.80 37.32
N VAL A 227 5.43 3.94 36.73
CA VAL A 227 6.39 3.09 37.41
C VAL A 227 7.73 3.79 37.51
N ASP A 228 8.16 4.46 36.44
CA ASP A 228 9.42 5.19 36.37
C ASP A 228 9.32 6.34 35.36
N SER A 229 10.22 7.33 35.48
CA SER A 229 10.31 8.48 34.59
C SER A 229 11.72 8.66 34.08
N LEU A 230 11.88 8.63 32.76
CA LEU A 230 13.15 8.81 32.09
C LEU A 230 13.50 10.29 31.97
N LYS A 231 14.79 10.59 31.89
CA LYS A 231 15.27 11.95 31.64
C LYS A 231 14.89 12.39 30.23
N VAL A 232 14.40 13.62 30.10
CA VAL A 232 14.01 14.21 28.83
C VAL A 232 14.78 15.51 28.57
N ASP A 233 15.09 15.80 27.31
CA ASP A 233 15.52 17.10 26.85
C ASP A 233 14.31 17.83 26.25
N GLN A 234 13.71 18.75 27.00
CA GLN A 234 12.51 19.49 26.56
C GLN A 234 12.74 20.33 25.30
N ARG A 235 14.00 20.65 24.97
CA ARG A 235 14.32 21.36 23.72
C ARG A 235 14.01 20.55 22.47
N THR A 236 13.87 19.24 22.60
CA THR A 236 13.50 18.33 21.52
C THR A 236 11.99 18.25 21.28
N GLY A 237 11.19 18.87 22.14
CA GLY A 237 9.73 18.72 22.16
C GLY A 237 9.24 17.55 23.03
N VAL A 238 10.11 16.71 23.55
CA VAL A 238 9.70 15.64 24.48
C VAL A 238 9.44 16.23 25.86
N ILE A 239 8.17 16.27 26.28
CA ILE A 239 7.72 16.82 27.57
C ILE A 239 7.91 15.81 28.70
N ALA A 240 7.56 14.54 28.43
CA ALA A 240 7.66 13.45 29.39
C ALA A 240 7.94 12.13 28.69
N ASP A 241 8.69 11.27 29.37
CA ASP A 241 9.02 9.93 28.94
C ASP A 241 8.93 8.98 30.15
N GLN A 242 7.92 8.12 30.16
CA GLN A 242 7.50 7.41 31.37
C GLN A 242 7.31 5.92 31.07
N ILE A 243 7.80 5.10 31.99
CA ILE A 243 7.44 3.69 32.06
C ILE A 243 6.15 3.59 32.86
N ILE A 244 5.15 2.96 32.28
CA ILE A 244 3.81 2.87 32.84
C ILE A 244 3.36 1.42 33.00
N ARG A 245 2.42 1.20 33.91
CA ARG A 245 1.69 -0.06 34.04
C ARG A 245 0.20 0.21 33.94
N LEU A 246 -0.51 -0.61 33.15
CA LEU A 246 -1.95 -0.47 33.01
C LEU A 246 -2.66 -0.90 34.31
N THR A 247 -3.62 -0.06 34.79
CA THR A 247 -4.36 -0.31 36.04
C THR A 247 -5.84 -0.65 35.83
N GLY A 248 -6.36 -0.49 34.60
CA GLY A 248 -7.74 -0.88 34.31
C GLY A 248 -7.90 -2.41 34.40
N LEU A 249 -8.94 -2.90 35.08
CA LEU A 249 -9.18 -4.31 35.36
C LEU A 249 -9.02 -5.22 34.13
N LYS A 250 -9.58 -4.83 32.99
CA LYS A 250 -9.49 -5.59 31.73
C LYS A 250 -8.14 -5.37 31.05
N THR A 251 -7.69 -4.13 30.94
CA THR A 251 -6.47 -3.79 30.20
C THR A 251 -5.20 -4.32 30.86
N ALA A 252 -5.12 -4.27 32.19
CA ALA A 252 -4.00 -4.85 32.96
C ALA A 252 -3.87 -6.38 32.77
N ARG A 253 -5.00 -7.08 32.66
CA ARG A 253 -4.99 -8.52 32.35
C ARG A 253 -4.56 -8.82 30.91
N CYS A 254 -4.96 -7.97 29.95
CA CYS A 254 -4.64 -8.14 28.54
C CYS A 254 -3.17 -7.80 28.23
N TYR A 255 -2.59 -6.84 28.95
CA TYR A 255 -1.18 -6.46 28.83
C TYR A 255 -0.58 -6.34 30.24
N PRO A 256 -0.03 -7.43 30.79
CA PRO A 256 0.44 -7.47 32.20
C PRO A 256 1.80 -6.81 32.40
N GLU A 257 2.56 -6.58 31.33
CA GLU A 257 3.89 -5.98 31.41
C GLU A 257 3.86 -4.46 31.33
N THR A 258 5.00 -3.84 31.57
CA THR A 258 5.15 -2.39 31.48
C THR A 258 5.15 -1.95 30.02
N LEU A 259 4.67 -0.73 29.82
CA LEU A 259 4.70 -0.01 28.55
C LEU A 259 5.46 1.29 28.75
N ARG A 260 5.81 1.95 27.66
CA ARG A 260 6.40 3.29 27.68
C ARG A 260 5.43 4.28 27.06
N MET A 261 5.28 5.42 27.74
CA MET A 261 4.46 6.55 27.29
C MET A 261 5.37 7.75 27.05
N VAL A 262 5.48 8.18 25.81
CA VAL A 262 6.23 9.39 25.43
C VAL A 262 5.23 10.50 25.14
N THR A 263 5.35 11.64 25.84
CA THR A 263 4.56 12.85 25.59
C THR A 263 5.44 13.83 24.81
N TYR A 264 4.96 14.24 23.64
CA TYR A 264 5.68 15.08 22.70
C TYR A 264 4.83 16.28 22.31
N GLU A 265 5.40 17.46 22.33
CA GLU A 265 4.83 18.71 21.82
C GLU A 265 5.44 19.03 20.46
N ASP A 266 4.59 19.17 19.47
CA ASP A 266 4.99 19.66 18.16
C ASP A 266 5.06 21.18 18.17
N PHE A 267 6.24 21.76 18.20
CA PHE A 267 6.46 23.20 18.25
C PHE A 267 5.87 23.97 17.07
N ALA A 268 5.69 23.32 15.91
CA ALA A 268 5.14 23.97 14.73
C ALA A 268 3.63 24.21 14.86
N THR A 269 2.92 23.31 15.54
CA THR A 269 1.46 23.33 15.66
C THR A 269 0.97 23.58 17.08
N GLY A 270 1.83 23.45 18.10
CA GLY A 270 1.48 23.50 19.52
C GLY A 270 0.68 22.27 20.01
N ASN A 271 0.52 21.24 19.18
CA ASN A 271 -0.23 20.06 19.55
C ASN A 271 0.61 19.11 20.42
N VAL A 272 -0.04 18.57 21.46
CA VAL A 272 0.59 17.57 22.34
C VAL A 272 0.09 16.18 21.99
N TYR A 273 1.04 15.26 21.75
CA TYR A 273 0.77 13.87 21.40
C TYR A 273 1.30 12.95 22.51
N ARG A 274 0.57 11.87 22.78
CA ARG A 274 1.02 10.80 23.67
C ARG A 274 1.20 9.52 22.85
N PHE A 275 2.43 9.03 22.80
CA PHE A 275 2.78 7.80 22.08
C PHE A 275 2.95 6.66 23.07
N LEU A 276 2.37 5.52 22.76
CA LEU A 276 2.44 4.30 23.54
C LEU A 276 3.29 3.26 22.77
N THR A 277 4.25 2.66 23.45
CA THR A 277 5.14 1.65 22.84
C THR A 277 5.60 0.62 23.87
N ASN A 278 6.04 -0.54 23.40
CA ASN A 278 6.79 -1.54 24.17
C ASN A 278 8.30 -1.47 23.91
N HIS A 279 8.76 -0.52 23.09
CA HIS A 279 10.20 -0.32 22.84
C HIS A 279 10.81 0.58 23.90
N LEU A 280 11.76 0.05 24.67
CA LEU A 280 12.38 0.76 25.80
C LEU A 280 13.75 1.37 25.45
N GLY A 281 14.38 0.96 24.35
CA GLY A 281 15.78 1.27 24.05
C GLY A 281 16.02 2.57 23.27
N TYR A 282 15.07 3.05 22.47
CA TYR A 282 15.25 4.29 21.71
C TYR A 282 14.97 5.53 22.54
N GLU A 283 15.51 6.67 22.13
CA GLU A 283 15.18 7.96 22.74
C GLU A 283 13.72 8.35 22.49
N GLY A 284 13.13 9.16 23.40
CA GLY A 284 11.75 9.61 23.28
C GLY A 284 11.46 10.37 21.98
N LEU A 285 12.43 11.19 21.52
CA LEU A 285 12.33 11.88 20.22
C LEU A 285 12.23 10.89 19.06
N THR A 286 13.04 9.85 19.05
CA THR A 286 13.01 8.81 18.02
C THR A 286 11.64 8.11 17.95
N ILE A 287 10.98 7.88 19.09
CA ILE A 287 9.62 7.33 19.14
C ILE A 287 8.60 8.28 18.47
N ALA A 288 8.71 9.59 18.73
CA ALA A 288 7.85 10.58 18.10
C ALA A 288 8.08 10.67 16.57
N GLU A 289 9.34 10.66 16.16
CA GLU A 289 9.72 10.68 14.73
C GLU A 289 9.30 9.40 14.00
N LEU A 290 9.43 8.23 14.63
CA LEU A 290 8.89 6.97 14.10
C LEU A 290 7.40 7.08 13.84
N TYR A 291 6.63 7.60 14.81
CA TYR A 291 5.19 7.73 14.60
C TYR A 291 4.85 8.67 13.42
N ARG A 292 5.64 9.69 13.16
CA ARG A 292 5.49 10.57 12.00
C ARG A 292 5.57 9.80 10.68
N GLU A 293 6.47 8.82 10.59
CA GLU A 293 6.62 8.00 9.39
C GLU A 293 5.40 7.12 9.08
N ARG A 294 4.48 6.92 10.03
CA ARG A 294 3.19 6.25 9.79
C ARG A 294 2.41 6.89 8.62
N TRP A 295 2.57 8.22 8.43
CA TRP A 295 1.87 8.94 7.37
C TRP A 295 2.14 8.41 5.95
N ASN A 296 3.25 7.73 5.73
CA ASN A 296 3.60 7.16 4.43
C ASN A 296 2.55 6.16 3.93
N VAL A 297 1.84 5.44 4.81
CA VAL A 297 0.76 4.55 4.39
C VAL A 297 -0.45 5.32 3.85
N GLU A 298 -0.72 6.52 4.37
CA GLU A 298 -1.79 7.38 3.85
C GLU A 298 -1.41 7.97 2.48
N LEU A 299 -0.14 8.34 2.29
CA LEU A 299 0.39 8.76 0.98
C LEU A 299 0.30 7.61 -0.04
N PHE A 300 0.60 6.37 0.37
CA PHE A 300 0.39 5.19 -0.46
C PHE A 300 -1.08 5.04 -0.86
N PHE A 301 -2.03 5.15 0.07
CA PHE A 301 -3.46 5.09 -0.25
C PHE A 301 -3.91 6.21 -1.18
N LYS A 302 -3.41 7.43 -0.96
CA LYS A 302 -3.68 8.57 -1.86
C LYS A 302 -3.19 8.25 -3.26
N TRP A 303 -1.97 7.75 -3.40
CA TRP A 303 -1.38 7.37 -4.66
C TRP A 303 -2.21 6.28 -5.37
N VAL A 304 -2.50 5.18 -4.69
CA VAL A 304 -3.31 4.07 -5.23
C VAL A 304 -4.69 4.55 -5.70
N LYS A 305 -5.37 5.38 -4.90
CA LYS A 305 -6.70 5.91 -5.26
C LYS A 305 -6.69 6.87 -6.42
N GLN A 306 -5.65 7.68 -6.55
CA GLN A 306 -5.58 8.74 -7.57
C GLN A 306 -5.01 8.25 -8.89
N HIS A 307 -3.98 7.38 -8.84
CA HIS A 307 -3.20 7.02 -10.02
C HIS A 307 -3.53 5.65 -10.60
N LEU A 308 -4.16 4.78 -9.82
CA LEU A 308 -4.58 3.48 -10.31
C LEU A 308 -6.10 3.37 -10.53
N HIS A 309 -6.76 4.52 -10.64
CA HIS A 309 -8.19 4.65 -11.02
C HIS A 309 -9.16 3.72 -10.28
N ILE A 310 -8.88 3.37 -9.00
CA ILE A 310 -9.82 2.58 -8.20
C ILE A 310 -11.04 3.41 -7.68
N LYS A 311 -11.27 4.58 -8.27
CA LYS A 311 -12.51 5.35 -8.10
C LYS A 311 -13.58 4.99 -9.14
N SER A 312 -13.17 4.51 -10.33
CA SER A 312 -14.05 4.09 -11.42
C SER A 312 -13.83 2.62 -11.71
N PHE A 313 -14.72 1.77 -11.20
CA PHE A 313 -14.62 0.34 -11.42
C PHE A 313 -15.20 -0.05 -12.77
N TYR A 314 -14.50 -0.98 -13.46
CA TYR A 314 -14.90 -1.53 -14.76
C TYR A 314 -15.95 -2.63 -14.66
N GLY A 315 -16.31 -3.04 -13.44
CA GLY A 315 -17.36 -3.99 -13.15
C GLY A 315 -17.95 -3.75 -11.78
N THR A 316 -19.11 -4.35 -11.51
CA THR A 316 -19.89 -4.14 -10.28
C THR A 316 -19.93 -5.36 -9.37
N SER A 317 -19.49 -6.52 -9.85
CA SER A 317 -19.36 -7.73 -9.02
C SER A 317 -18.14 -7.63 -8.09
N GLU A 318 -18.20 -8.32 -6.97
CA GLU A 318 -17.10 -8.40 -6.01
C GLU A 318 -15.81 -8.85 -6.70
N ASN A 319 -15.91 -9.90 -7.53
CA ASN A 319 -14.76 -10.42 -8.27
C ASN A 319 -14.12 -9.39 -9.21
N ALA A 320 -14.93 -8.62 -9.94
CA ALA A 320 -14.43 -7.60 -10.86
C ALA A 320 -13.74 -6.45 -10.11
N VAL A 321 -14.31 -6.01 -8.99
CA VAL A 321 -13.73 -4.96 -8.13
C VAL A 321 -12.40 -5.42 -7.54
N TYR A 322 -12.34 -6.63 -6.96
CA TYR A 322 -11.10 -7.18 -6.39
C TYR A 322 -10.03 -7.42 -7.45
N THR A 323 -10.43 -7.91 -8.64
CA THR A 323 -9.53 -8.05 -9.79
C THR A 323 -8.87 -6.72 -10.13
N GLN A 324 -9.64 -5.64 -10.25
CA GLN A 324 -9.10 -4.33 -10.61
C GLN A 324 -8.15 -3.80 -9.53
N ILE A 325 -8.48 -3.94 -8.24
CA ILE A 325 -7.63 -3.50 -7.14
C ILE A 325 -6.31 -4.27 -7.14
N TRP A 326 -6.37 -5.60 -7.29
CA TRP A 326 -5.14 -6.41 -7.27
C TRP A 326 -4.25 -6.18 -8.49
N ILE A 327 -4.84 -5.94 -9.67
CA ILE A 327 -4.07 -5.54 -10.85
C ILE A 327 -3.40 -4.18 -10.59
N ALA A 328 -4.12 -3.23 -9.98
CA ALA A 328 -3.55 -1.94 -9.58
C ALA A 328 -2.35 -2.07 -8.63
N VAL A 329 -2.44 -2.97 -7.66
CA VAL A 329 -1.33 -3.29 -6.76
C VAL A 329 -0.15 -3.90 -7.51
N CYS A 330 -0.41 -4.83 -8.44
CA CYS A 330 0.64 -5.39 -9.30
C CYS A 330 1.31 -4.32 -10.15
N ASP A 331 0.55 -3.38 -10.71
CA ASP A 331 1.07 -2.27 -11.51
C ASP A 331 1.97 -1.34 -10.68
N PHE A 332 1.57 -1.03 -9.43
CA PHE A 332 2.43 -0.31 -8.49
C PHE A 332 3.76 -1.03 -8.26
N LEU A 333 3.71 -2.33 -7.97
CA LEU A 333 4.90 -3.14 -7.71
C LEU A 333 5.78 -3.28 -8.96
N LEU A 334 5.19 -3.37 -10.16
CA LEU A 334 5.93 -3.38 -11.43
C LEU A 334 6.63 -2.05 -11.69
N LEU A 335 5.99 -0.92 -11.39
CA LEU A 335 6.64 0.40 -11.47
C LEU A 335 7.78 0.52 -10.46
N ALA A 336 7.57 0.09 -9.22
CA ALA A 336 8.63 0.07 -8.21
C ALA A 336 9.81 -0.82 -8.65
N LEU A 337 9.54 -2.00 -9.21
CA LEU A 337 10.54 -2.90 -9.77
C LEU A 337 11.31 -2.26 -10.92
N ALA A 338 10.58 -1.66 -11.87
CA ALA A 338 11.16 -0.98 -13.03
C ALA A 338 12.06 0.17 -12.60
N ARG A 339 11.58 1.01 -11.66
CA ARG A 339 12.35 2.13 -11.11
C ARG A 339 13.72 1.69 -10.60
N LYS A 340 13.76 0.62 -9.79
CA LYS A 340 15.02 0.10 -9.22
C LYS A 340 15.91 -0.55 -10.27
N GLN A 341 15.37 -1.45 -11.11
CA GLN A 341 16.17 -2.18 -12.10
C GLN A 341 16.71 -1.29 -13.22
N MET A 342 16.03 -0.20 -13.52
CA MET A 342 16.43 0.76 -14.56
C MET A 342 17.18 1.97 -13.99
N CYS A 343 17.47 1.97 -12.67
CA CYS A 343 18.20 3.04 -11.96
C CYS A 343 17.56 4.43 -12.19
N ILE A 344 16.22 4.52 -12.03
CA ILE A 344 15.46 5.76 -12.18
C ILE A 344 15.47 6.51 -10.82
N GLU A 345 16.04 7.71 -10.80
CA GLU A 345 16.18 8.53 -9.58
C GLU A 345 14.87 9.23 -9.19
N GLN A 346 14.03 9.57 -10.18
CA GLN A 346 12.77 10.27 -9.97
C GLN A 346 11.84 9.51 -9.02
N SER A 347 10.97 10.27 -8.34
CA SER A 347 9.94 9.70 -7.47
C SER A 347 9.06 8.71 -8.25
N LEU A 348 8.49 7.72 -7.55
CA LEU A 348 7.57 6.77 -8.18
C LEU A 348 6.36 7.47 -8.81
N TYR A 349 5.96 8.60 -8.24
CA TYR A 349 4.91 9.46 -8.79
C TYR A 349 5.30 10.02 -10.15
N THR A 350 6.42 10.73 -10.23
CA THR A 350 6.93 11.32 -11.48
C THR A 350 7.16 10.25 -12.53
N PHE A 351 7.75 9.11 -12.12
CA PHE A 351 7.95 7.96 -12.99
C PHE A 351 6.64 7.46 -13.59
N SER A 352 5.60 7.24 -12.76
CA SER A 352 4.32 6.74 -13.23
C SER A 352 3.60 7.72 -14.19
N GLN A 353 3.65 9.02 -13.91
CA GLN A 353 3.06 10.05 -14.78
C GLN A 353 3.76 10.09 -16.15
N THR A 354 5.08 10.07 -16.16
CA THR A 354 5.87 10.07 -17.40
C THR A 354 5.57 8.81 -18.23
N ILE A 355 5.53 7.63 -17.60
CA ILE A 355 5.20 6.37 -18.27
C ILE A 355 3.80 6.43 -18.89
N GLY A 356 2.81 6.94 -18.16
CA GLY A 356 1.43 7.08 -18.67
C GLY A 356 1.33 7.90 -19.94
N PHE A 357 2.20 8.88 -20.10
CA PHE A 357 2.24 9.75 -21.28
C PHE A 357 2.90 9.11 -22.51
N VAL A 358 3.91 8.23 -22.31
CA VAL A 358 4.75 7.67 -23.37
C VAL A 358 4.58 6.16 -23.59
N LEU A 359 3.47 5.58 -23.16
CA LEU A 359 3.23 4.12 -23.16
C LEU A 359 3.56 3.41 -24.47
N PHE A 360 3.24 4.04 -25.61
CA PHE A 360 3.39 3.48 -26.95
C PHE A 360 4.69 3.89 -27.66
N GLU A 361 5.52 4.69 -27.02
CA GLU A 361 6.84 5.06 -27.58
C GLU A 361 7.81 3.88 -27.47
N LYS A 362 8.72 3.77 -28.47
CA LYS A 362 9.74 2.72 -28.55
C LYS A 362 11.09 3.21 -28.06
N ILE A 363 11.10 3.98 -27.00
CA ILE A 363 12.30 4.54 -26.37
C ILE A 363 12.66 3.65 -25.17
N PRO A 364 13.94 3.31 -24.94
CA PRO A 364 14.35 2.66 -23.70
C PRO A 364 13.96 3.50 -22.47
N VAL A 365 13.31 2.87 -21.48
CA VAL A 365 12.74 3.58 -20.33
C VAL A 365 13.81 4.39 -19.59
N ASN A 366 15.02 3.86 -19.41
CA ASN A 366 16.11 4.57 -18.76
C ASN A 366 16.54 5.86 -19.51
N GLN A 367 16.39 5.91 -20.83
CA GLN A 367 16.73 7.10 -21.63
C GLN A 367 15.71 8.24 -21.49
N LEU A 368 14.47 7.92 -21.09
CA LEU A 368 13.44 8.95 -20.86
C LEU A 368 13.84 9.89 -19.72
N PHE A 369 14.61 9.42 -18.76
CA PHE A 369 14.94 10.12 -17.53
C PHE A 369 16.37 10.67 -17.51
N ASN A 370 17.28 10.17 -18.35
CA ASN A 370 18.67 10.64 -18.43
C ASN A 370 18.82 12.03 -19.04
N LYS A 371 17.82 12.55 -19.76
CA LYS A 371 17.87 13.88 -20.40
C LYS A 371 17.36 15.03 -19.53
N TYR A 372 16.72 14.75 -18.42
CA TYR A 372 16.17 15.74 -17.52
C TYR A 372 16.74 15.55 -16.12
N GLN A 373 17.90 16.15 -15.85
CA GLN A 373 18.19 16.61 -14.49
C GLN A 373 17.24 17.77 -14.19
N ILE A 374 15.98 17.47 -14.00
CA ILE A 374 15.08 18.37 -13.31
C ILE A 374 15.54 18.27 -11.86
N SER A 375 16.12 19.35 -11.33
CA SER A 375 16.27 19.55 -9.90
C SER A 375 14.94 19.14 -9.27
N ASN A 376 14.94 18.07 -8.47
CA ASN A 376 13.79 17.74 -7.64
C ASN A 376 13.46 19.04 -6.89
N PRO A 377 12.26 19.61 -6.99
CA PRO A 377 11.76 20.41 -5.92
C PRO A 377 11.82 19.45 -4.72
N GLU A 378 12.53 19.81 -3.68
CA GLU A 378 12.44 19.14 -2.39
C GLU A 378 10.98 18.82 -2.18
N ASP A 379 10.67 17.56 -1.90
CA ASP A 379 9.32 17.15 -1.56
C ASP A 379 8.92 18.03 -0.37
N ASP A 380 8.22 19.13 -0.64
CA ASP A 380 7.52 19.92 0.35
C ASP A 380 6.45 19.01 0.94
N PHE A 381 6.87 18.24 1.95
CA PHE A 381 5.95 17.55 2.82
C PHE A 381 5.16 18.63 3.56
N PRO A 382 3.86 18.80 3.27
CA PRO A 382 3.06 19.74 4.03
C PRO A 382 3.16 19.36 5.51
N ASN A 383 3.26 20.36 6.36
CA ASN A 383 3.34 20.22 7.82
C ASN A 383 2.37 19.15 8.31
N LEU A 384 2.92 18.02 8.77
CA LEU A 384 2.23 16.76 9.02
C LEU A 384 1.17 16.80 10.13
N PHE A 385 1.11 17.93 10.85
CA PHE A 385 0.21 18.10 11.99
C PHE A 385 -0.93 19.10 11.73
N SER A 386 -1.04 19.69 10.53
CA SER A 386 -2.02 20.74 10.24
C SER A 386 -3.38 20.28 9.73
N PHE A 387 -3.68 18.97 9.70
CA PHE A 387 -5.01 18.51 9.32
C PHE A 387 -5.85 18.21 10.56
N SER A 388 -6.74 19.16 10.87
CA SER A 388 -7.86 19.00 11.78
C SER A 388 -8.74 17.80 11.39
N GLU A 389 -9.21 17.11 12.41
CA GLU A 389 -10.21 16.06 12.35
C GLU A 389 -11.46 16.52 11.54
N SER A 390 -11.80 15.82 10.48
CA SER A 390 -13.15 15.84 9.90
C SER A 390 -13.71 14.42 9.82
#